data_136b8bf7cf058fc42a1fd9792609ed99
#
_entry.id   136b8bf7cf058fc42a1fd9792609ed99
#
_cell.length_a   1.000
_cell.length_b   1.000
_cell.length_c   1.000
_cell.angle_alpha   90.00
_cell.angle_beta   90.00
_cell.angle_gamma   90.00
#
_symmetry.space_group_name_H-M   'P 1'
#
loop_
_entity.id
_entity.type
_entity.pdbx_description
1 polymer ?
#
loop_
_entity_poly.entity_id
_entity_poly.type
_entity_poly.pdbx_seq_one_letter_code
_entity_poly.pdbx_strand_id
1 'polypeptide(L)'
;MDDQLILKNRLKVARAEKNLSQTQLARTCFPLGSMTKQEVRALAAEAGLHVAAKHDSQDICFVPDGDYMAYLRAHGLQPQPGHFRTLDGRDLGPHKGMEAYTLGQRRGLEIAAGERIYVVRKAGADVILGPQEALFSRTVFVGEINLIALAALRQPMRLAAKLRYTPKTAPCTAYPEEGGLRLEFDEPQRAPTPGQAAVLYDGPVVIGGGTITGVGRV
;
A
#
# COMPACT_ATOMS: atom_id res chain seq x y z
N MET A 1 -18.13 -22.60 -7.62
CA MET A 1 -16.78 -23.09 -7.23
C MET A 1 -15.79 -22.11 -7.84
N ASP A 2 -15.05 -21.41 -7.01
CA ASP A 2 -14.31 -20.21 -7.41
C ASP A 2 -13.06 -20.60 -8.23
N ASP A 3 -12.96 -20.10 -9.46
CA ASP A 3 -11.87 -20.42 -10.41
C ASP A 3 -10.46 -20.08 -9.85
N GLN A 4 -10.37 -19.12 -8.95
CA GLN A 4 -9.11 -18.77 -8.29
C GLN A 4 -8.63 -19.85 -7.29
N LEU A 5 -9.55 -20.54 -6.62
CA LEU A 5 -9.20 -21.66 -5.74
C LEU A 5 -8.68 -22.87 -6.54
N ILE A 6 -9.19 -23.05 -7.74
CA ILE A 6 -8.78 -24.12 -8.67
C ILE A 6 -7.35 -23.89 -9.16
N LEU A 7 -6.97 -22.66 -9.45
CA LEU A 7 -5.61 -22.34 -9.93
C LEU A 7 -4.52 -22.62 -8.86
N LYS A 8 -4.80 -22.27 -7.60
CA LYS A 8 -3.86 -22.54 -6.48
C LYS A 8 -3.66 -24.01 -6.19
N ASN A 9 -4.73 -24.80 -6.24
CA ASN A 9 -4.62 -26.24 -6.07
C ASN A 9 -3.88 -26.88 -7.23
N ARG A 10 -4.07 -26.43 -8.46
CA ARG A 10 -3.35 -26.93 -9.64
C ARG A 10 -1.85 -26.69 -9.57
N LEU A 11 -1.39 -25.50 -9.11
CA LEU A 11 0.04 -25.23 -8.93
C LEU A 11 0.69 -26.13 -7.86
N LYS A 12 -0.01 -26.39 -6.75
CA LYS A 12 0.47 -27.33 -5.72
C LYS A 12 0.53 -28.76 -6.24
N VAL A 13 -0.49 -29.21 -6.96
CA VAL A 13 -0.57 -30.54 -7.57
C VAL A 13 0.51 -30.68 -8.63
N ALA A 14 0.61 -29.76 -9.57
CA ALA A 14 1.64 -29.79 -10.62
C ALA A 14 3.06 -29.78 -10.05
N ARG A 15 3.31 -29.08 -8.94
CA ARG A 15 4.58 -29.11 -8.23
C ARG A 15 4.87 -30.49 -7.65
N ALA A 16 3.89 -31.12 -7.01
CA ALA A 16 4.02 -32.46 -6.43
C ALA A 16 4.23 -33.53 -7.50
N GLU A 17 3.45 -33.48 -8.58
CA GLU A 17 3.56 -34.41 -9.72
C GLU A 17 4.92 -34.36 -10.41
N LYS A 18 5.54 -33.16 -10.47
CA LYS A 18 6.88 -32.94 -11.07
C LYS A 18 8.02 -33.03 -10.05
N ASN A 19 7.74 -33.33 -8.79
CA ASN A 19 8.73 -33.43 -7.72
C ASN A 19 9.60 -32.16 -7.58
N LEU A 20 9.03 -30.96 -7.84
CA LEU A 20 9.73 -29.70 -7.81
C LEU A 20 9.72 -29.10 -6.40
N SER A 21 10.84 -28.59 -5.92
CA SER A 21 10.88 -27.70 -4.77
C SER A 21 10.18 -26.37 -5.09
N GLN A 22 9.82 -25.59 -4.07
CA GLN A 22 9.25 -24.23 -4.28
C GLN A 22 10.19 -23.34 -5.09
N THR A 23 11.50 -23.43 -4.82
CA THR A 23 12.53 -22.67 -5.55
C THR A 23 12.62 -23.10 -7.01
N GLN A 24 12.54 -24.39 -7.29
CA GLN A 24 12.54 -24.90 -8.66
C GLN A 24 11.31 -24.49 -9.44
N LEU A 25 10.12 -24.55 -8.82
CA LEU A 25 8.89 -24.06 -9.45
C LEU A 25 8.97 -22.56 -9.71
N ALA A 26 9.45 -21.77 -8.75
CA ALA A 26 9.63 -20.34 -8.92
C ALA A 26 10.59 -20.00 -10.09
N ARG A 27 11.71 -20.70 -10.20
CA ARG A 27 12.66 -20.53 -11.33
C ARG A 27 12.07 -20.96 -12.67
N THR A 28 11.20 -21.94 -12.70
CA THR A 28 10.53 -22.40 -13.92
C THR A 28 9.43 -21.47 -14.37
N CYS A 29 8.60 -20.98 -13.44
CA CYS A 29 7.48 -20.09 -13.75
C CYS A 29 7.90 -18.60 -13.86
N PHE A 30 8.96 -18.22 -13.15
CA PHE A 30 9.47 -16.85 -13.08
C PHE A 30 11.00 -16.85 -13.25
N PRO A 31 11.51 -17.18 -14.44
CA PRO A 31 12.96 -17.38 -14.67
C PRO A 31 13.79 -16.15 -14.32
N LEU A 32 13.23 -14.95 -14.45
CA LEU A 32 13.89 -13.68 -14.12
C LEU A 32 13.75 -13.31 -12.61
N GLY A 33 12.97 -14.05 -11.83
CA GLY A 33 12.61 -13.69 -10.44
C GLY A 33 13.78 -13.69 -9.44
N SER A 34 14.91 -14.32 -9.78
CA SER A 34 16.14 -14.34 -8.98
C SER A 34 17.21 -13.37 -9.49
N MET A 35 16.94 -12.64 -10.57
CA MET A 35 17.89 -11.74 -11.23
C MET A 35 17.66 -10.30 -10.77
N THR A 36 18.74 -9.55 -10.70
CA THR A 36 18.69 -8.11 -10.52
C THR A 36 18.16 -7.44 -11.79
N LYS A 37 17.63 -6.23 -11.66
CA LYS A 37 17.13 -5.47 -12.79
C LYS A 37 18.22 -5.16 -13.84
N GLN A 38 19.46 -4.98 -13.41
CA GLN A 38 20.58 -4.76 -14.30
C GLN A 38 20.88 -6.00 -15.16
N GLU A 39 20.88 -7.19 -14.55
CA GLU A 39 21.04 -8.46 -15.27
C GLU A 39 19.92 -8.70 -16.27
N VAL A 40 18.64 -8.45 -15.86
CA VAL A 40 17.50 -8.56 -16.77
C VAL A 40 17.61 -7.60 -17.95
N ARG A 41 18.05 -6.36 -17.73
CA ARG A 41 18.26 -5.38 -18.80
C ARG A 41 19.38 -5.79 -19.74
N ALA A 42 20.47 -6.34 -19.22
CA ALA A 42 21.58 -6.85 -20.03
C ALA A 42 21.11 -7.98 -20.96
N LEU A 43 20.38 -8.96 -20.42
CA LEU A 43 19.78 -10.04 -21.21
C LEU A 43 18.77 -9.54 -22.24
N ALA A 44 17.94 -8.58 -21.88
CA ALA A 44 16.99 -7.97 -22.82
C ALA A 44 17.69 -7.24 -23.97
N ALA A 45 18.82 -6.56 -23.70
CA ALA A 45 19.63 -5.90 -24.72
C ALA A 45 20.32 -6.93 -25.63
N GLU A 46 20.89 -8.00 -25.07
CA GLU A 46 21.49 -9.11 -25.81
C GLU A 46 20.45 -9.81 -26.71
N ALA A 47 19.23 -9.97 -26.22
CA ALA A 47 18.10 -10.51 -26.99
C ALA A 47 17.52 -9.53 -28.02
N GLY A 48 18.06 -8.32 -28.18
CA GLY A 48 17.58 -7.31 -29.12
C GLY A 48 16.24 -6.69 -28.79
N LEU A 49 15.80 -6.76 -27.53
CA LEU A 49 14.51 -6.20 -27.10
C LEU A 49 14.63 -4.68 -26.90
N HIS A 50 13.83 -3.91 -27.64
CA HIS A 50 13.85 -2.43 -27.56
C HIS A 50 13.43 -1.88 -26.20
N VAL A 51 12.74 -2.69 -25.39
CA VAL A 51 12.35 -2.31 -24.03
C VAL A 51 13.50 -2.35 -23.02
N ALA A 52 14.66 -2.91 -23.38
CA ALA A 52 15.84 -3.00 -22.51
C ALA A 52 16.28 -1.63 -21.95
N ALA A 53 16.22 -0.58 -22.79
CA ALA A 53 16.60 0.79 -22.43
C ALA A 53 15.44 1.61 -21.83
N LYS A 54 14.22 1.06 -21.76
CA LYS A 54 13.05 1.80 -21.23
C LYS A 54 13.27 2.14 -19.76
N HIS A 55 13.06 3.42 -19.42
CA HIS A 55 13.07 3.87 -18.03
C HIS A 55 11.98 3.16 -17.22
N ASP A 56 12.22 3.01 -15.91
CA ASP A 56 11.23 2.47 -15.01
C ASP A 56 10.01 3.38 -14.98
N SER A 57 8.83 2.79 -15.02
CA SER A 57 7.60 3.53 -14.73
C SER A 57 7.60 3.85 -13.23
N GLN A 58 8.15 5.00 -12.86
CA GLN A 58 8.16 5.50 -11.48
C GLN A 58 6.90 6.31 -11.16
N ASP A 59 6.18 6.75 -12.20
CA ASP A 59 4.95 7.52 -12.11
C ASP A 59 3.75 6.73 -12.60
N ILE A 60 2.57 7.30 -12.39
CA ILE A 60 1.30 6.73 -12.85
C ILE A 60 1.33 6.69 -14.38
N CYS A 61 1.32 5.49 -14.97
CA CYS A 61 1.57 5.26 -16.40
C CYS A 61 0.57 5.98 -17.35
N PHE A 62 -0.59 6.36 -16.85
CA PHE A 62 -1.60 7.13 -17.59
C PHE A 62 -1.56 8.65 -17.30
N VAL A 63 -0.57 9.13 -16.54
CA VAL A 63 -0.29 10.56 -16.31
C VAL A 63 1.15 10.83 -16.80
N PRO A 64 1.38 10.90 -18.12
CA PRO A 64 2.73 10.94 -18.69
C PRO A 64 3.53 12.18 -18.30
N ASP A 65 2.84 13.29 -18.04
CA ASP A 65 3.47 14.57 -17.70
C ASP A 65 3.73 14.73 -16.20
N GLY A 66 3.36 13.73 -15.38
CA GLY A 66 3.46 13.80 -13.92
C GLY A 66 2.51 14.81 -13.26
N ASP A 67 1.72 15.57 -14.04
CA ASP A 67 0.71 16.50 -13.50
C ASP A 67 -0.61 15.77 -13.23
N TYR A 68 -0.60 15.07 -12.10
CA TYR A 68 -1.75 14.36 -11.60
C TYR A 68 -3.00 15.26 -11.41
N MET A 69 -2.81 16.51 -11.00
CA MET A 69 -3.94 17.43 -10.78
C MET A 69 -4.55 17.90 -12.10
N ALA A 70 -3.74 18.15 -13.13
CA ALA A 70 -4.24 18.45 -14.47
C ALA A 70 -5.02 17.26 -15.04
N TYR A 71 -4.50 16.04 -14.87
CA TYR A 71 -5.18 14.80 -15.28
C TYR A 71 -6.57 14.69 -14.62
N LEU A 72 -6.65 14.85 -13.29
CA LEU A 72 -7.92 14.76 -12.55
C LEU A 72 -8.94 15.82 -13.04
N ARG A 73 -8.51 17.06 -13.27
CA ARG A 73 -9.39 18.13 -13.80
C ARG A 73 -9.91 17.78 -15.20
N ALA A 74 -9.05 17.27 -16.08
CA ALA A 74 -9.44 16.82 -17.41
C ALA A 74 -10.47 15.69 -17.40
N HIS A 75 -10.51 14.90 -16.32
CA HIS A 75 -11.46 13.81 -16.09
C HIS A 75 -12.66 14.22 -15.21
N GLY A 76 -12.93 15.50 -15.08
CA GLY A 76 -14.14 16.04 -14.44
C GLY A 76 -14.04 16.26 -12.93
N LEU A 77 -12.88 16.01 -12.30
CA LEU A 77 -12.69 16.38 -10.90
C LEU A 77 -12.62 17.91 -10.78
N GLN A 78 -13.48 18.47 -9.94
CA GLN A 78 -13.43 19.87 -9.53
C GLN A 78 -12.86 19.92 -8.10
N PRO A 79 -11.55 20.18 -7.93
CA PRO A 79 -10.96 20.26 -6.60
C PRO A 79 -11.67 21.32 -5.75
N GLN A 80 -12.11 20.91 -4.57
CA GLN A 80 -12.76 21.81 -3.62
C GLN A 80 -11.68 22.52 -2.80
N PRO A 81 -11.53 23.83 -2.94
CA PRO A 81 -10.64 24.58 -2.06
C PRO A 81 -11.07 24.41 -0.60
N GLY A 82 -10.11 24.27 0.29
CA GLY A 82 -10.33 24.17 1.73
C GLY A 82 -9.16 24.83 2.45
N HIS A 83 -9.05 24.55 3.75
CA HIS A 83 -8.01 25.15 4.58
C HIS A 83 -7.08 24.09 5.15
N PHE A 84 -5.82 24.47 5.29
CA PHE A 84 -4.92 23.77 6.16
C PHE A 84 -5.24 24.13 7.62
N ARG A 85 -5.36 23.09 8.46
CA ARG A 85 -5.57 23.29 9.90
C ARG A 85 -4.56 22.49 10.70
N THR A 86 -4.22 22.98 11.87
CA THR A 86 -3.47 22.22 12.87
C THR A 86 -4.38 21.20 13.56
N LEU A 87 -3.79 20.29 14.34
CA LEU A 87 -4.54 19.30 15.13
C LEU A 87 -5.50 19.94 16.16
N ASP A 88 -5.15 21.12 16.68
CA ASP A 88 -5.98 21.93 17.59
C ASP A 88 -6.98 22.84 16.86
N GLY A 89 -7.05 22.76 15.52
CA GLY A 89 -8.04 23.45 14.70
C GLY A 89 -7.65 24.84 14.23
N ARG A 90 -6.44 25.34 14.53
CA ARG A 90 -5.97 26.65 14.05
C ARG A 90 -5.85 26.64 12.54
N ASP A 91 -6.35 27.69 11.91
CA ASP A 91 -6.29 27.90 10.46
C ASP A 91 -4.87 28.34 10.05
N LEU A 92 -4.31 27.70 9.03
CA LEU A 92 -3.00 27.98 8.47
C LEU A 92 -3.07 28.54 7.03
N GLY A 93 -4.28 28.80 6.54
CA GLY A 93 -4.52 29.35 5.20
C GLY A 93 -5.13 28.33 4.22
N PRO A 94 -5.50 28.83 3.03
CA PRO A 94 -6.18 28.01 2.02
C PRO A 94 -5.23 27.02 1.33
N HIS A 95 -5.81 25.96 0.76
CA HIS A 95 -5.11 25.00 -0.10
C HIS A 95 -5.82 24.79 -1.45
N LYS A 96 -5.14 24.13 -2.39
CA LYS A 96 -5.56 23.96 -3.80
C LYS A 96 -6.53 22.78 -4.04
N GLY A 97 -7.15 22.25 -3.00
CA GLY A 97 -7.94 21.02 -3.02
C GLY A 97 -7.22 19.89 -2.28
N MET A 98 -7.95 19.13 -1.46
CA MET A 98 -7.36 18.07 -0.62
C MET A 98 -6.79 16.89 -1.45
N GLU A 99 -7.19 16.77 -2.70
CA GLU A 99 -6.70 15.76 -3.64
C GLU A 99 -5.22 15.97 -3.97
N ALA A 100 -4.74 17.21 -3.91
CA ALA A 100 -3.34 17.56 -4.16
C ALA A 100 -2.38 17.11 -3.04
N TYR A 101 -2.91 16.60 -1.93
CA TYR A 101 -2.11 16.28 -0.74
C TYR A 101 -2.24 14.81 -0.35
N THR A 102 -1.11 14.24 0.11
CA THR A 102 -1.02 12.82 0.51
C THR A 102 -0.67 12.72 1.99
N LEU A 103 -1.24 11.74 2.70
CA LEU A 103 -0.89 11.48 4.10
C LEU A 103 0.62 11.21 4.25
N GLY A 104 1.24 11.91 5.19
CA GLY A 104 2.68 11.87 5.42
C GLY A 104 3.49 12.83 4.55
N GLN A 105 2.86 13.59 3.64
CA GLN A 105 3.53 14.61 2.83
C GLN A 105 4.05 15.74 3.72
N ARG A 106 5.28 16.19 3.45
CA ARG A 106 5.92 17.34 4.09
C ARG A 106 6.23 18.47 3.11
N ARG A 107 6.69 18.10 1.90
CA ARG A 107 7.12 19.08 0.89
C ARG A 107 5.94 19.57 0.06
N GLY A 108 6.03 20.79 -0.47
CA GLY A 108 5.00 21.36 -1.36
C GLY A 108 3.71 21.76 -0.64
N LEU A 109 3.75 21.99 0.67
CA LEU A 109 2.62 22.53 1.43
C LEU A 109 2.53 24.06 1.32
N GLU A 110 3.62 24.71 0.94
CA GLU A 110 3.70 26.18 0.78
C GLU A 110 3.29 26.96 2.06
N ILE A 111 3.56 26.35 3.25
CA ILE A 111 3.23 26.94 4.54
C ILE A 111 4.51 27.21 5.32
N ALA A 112 4.64 28.43 5.86
CA ALA A 112 5.69 28.82 6.78
C ALA A 112 5.28 28.48 8.22
N ALA A 113 5.47 27.22 8.64
CA ALA A 113 5.06 26.76 9.98
C ALA A 113 6.15 26.94 11.06
N GLY A 114 7.37 27.35 10.71
CA GLY A 114 8.50 27.45 11.64
C GLY A 114 9.08 26.09 12.09
N GLU A 115 8.34 25.02 11.95
CA GLU A 115 8.71 23.65 12.31
C GLU A 115 8.38 22.63 11.22
N ARG A 116 8.83 21.37 11.42
CA ARG A 116 8.52 20.30 10.46
C ARG A 116 7.08 19.86 10.62
N ILE A 117 6.24 20.13 9.63
CA ILE A 117 4.82 19.81 9.62
C ILE A 117 4.49 18.83 8.50
N TYR A 118 3.53 17.96 8.73
CA TYR A 118 3.13 16.87 7.83
C TYR A 118 1.61 16.83 7.67
N VAL A 119 1.14 16.36 6.52
CA VAL A 119 -0.27 16.01 6.33
C VAL A 119 -0.57 14.77 7.18
N VAL A 120 -1.37 14.93 8.23
CA VAL A 120 -1.70 13.85 9.17
C VAL A 120 -3.10 13.28 8.96
N ARG A 121 -4.02 14.08 8.39
CA ARG A 121 -5.39 13.67 8.16
C ARG A 121 -6.08 14.57 7.13
N LYS A 122 -7.13 14.07 6.50
CA LYS A 122 -8.09 14.85 5.72
C LYS A 122 -9.43 14.82 6.44
N ALA A 123 -10.13 15.94 6.56
CA ALA A 123 -11.38 16.05 7.30
C ALA A 123 -12.34 17.03 6.58
N GLY A 124 -13.40 16.51 5.98
CA GLY A 124 -14.26 17.30 5.11
C GLY A 124 -13.46 17.87 3.95
N ALA A 125 -13.45 19.18 3.79
CA ALA A 125 -12.63 19.89 2.79
C ALA A 125 -11.25 20.28 3.34
N ASP A 126 -10.96 20.08 4.63
CA ASP A 126 -9.72 20.54 5.26
C ASP A 126 -8.62 19.50 5.23
N VAL A 127 -7.38 19.97 5.13
CA VAL A 127 -6.15 19.17 5.28
C VAL A 127 -5.54 19.48 6.64
N ILE A 128 -5.51 18.46 7.50
CA ILE A 128 -4.99 18.61 8.87
C ILE A 128 -3.49 18.34 8.87
N LEU A 129 -2.77 19.29 9.43
CA LEU A 129 -1.31 19.25 9.56
C LEU A 129 -0.91 19.03 11.01
N GLY A 130 0.18 18.34 11.21
CA GLY A 130 0.71 18.06 12.54
C GLY A 130 2.17 17.61 12.52
N PRO A 131 2.74 17.37 13.71
CA PRO A 131 4.11 16.87 13.85
C PRO A 131 4.22 15.43 13.35
N GLN A 132 5.45 14.94 13.19
CA GLN A 132 5.72 13.61 12.64
C GLN A 132 5.11 12.50 13.49
N GLU A 133 5.06 12.66 14.79
CA GLU A 133 4.53 11.71 15.77
C GLU A 133 3.06 11.38 15.52
N ALA A 134 2.30 12.38 15.06
CA ALA A 134 0.89 12.23 14.71
C ALA A 134 0.63 11.36 13.46
N LEU A 135 1.68 10.97 12.74
CA LEU A 135 1.59 10.03 11.62
C LEU A 135 1.55 8.57 12.06
N PHE A 136 1.90 8.27 13.29
CA PHE A 136 2.06 6.90 13.73
C PHE A 136 0.79 6.35 14.37
N SER A 137 0.49 5.08 14.10
CA SER A 137 -0.60 4.34 14.73
C SER A 137 -0.22 2.89 14.95
N ARG A 138 -0.68 2.31 16.07
CA ARG A 138 -0.59 0.87 16.34
C ARG A 138 -1.82 0.11 15.82
N THR A 139 -2.94 0.78 15.64
CA THR A 139 -4.21 0.16 15.28
C THR A 139 -4.61 0.52 13.86
N VAL A 140 -4.92 -0.49 13.05
CA VAL A 140 -5.39 -0.33 11.68
C VAL A 140 -6.64 -1.20 11.47
N PHE A 141 -7.71 -0.61 10.93
CA PHE A 141 -8.92 -1.32 10.56
C PHE A 141 -8.88 -1.66 9.08
N VAL A 142 -9.27 -2.89 8.76
CA VAL A 142 -9.20 -3.45 7.40
C VAL A 142 -10.54 -4.07 7.06
N GLY A 143 -11.16 -3.63 5.98
CA GLY A 143 -12.38 -4.19 5.42
C GLY A 143 -12.13 -4.94 4.10
N GLU A 144 -13.19 -5.39 3.45
CA GLU A 144 -13.15 -6.10 2.17
C GLU A 144 -12.14 -7.26 2.19
N ILE A 145 -12.21 -8.08 3.24
CA ILE A 145 -11.22 -9.12 3.52
C ILE A 145 -11.28 -10.23 2.49
N ASN A 146 -10.14 -10.51 1.86
CA ASN A 146 -9.91 -11.67 1.02
C ASN A 146 -8.84 -12.57 1.67
N LEU A 147 -9.27 -13.69 2.26
CA LEU A 147 -8.37 -14.70 2.80
C LEU A 147 -8.01 -15.72 1.73
N ILE A 148 -6.73 -16.04 1.65
CA ILE A 148 -6.15 -16.90 0.62
C ILE A 148 -5.75 -18.25 1.19
N ALA A 149 -5.10 -18.25 2.36
CA ALA A 149 -4.57 -19.46 2.99
C ALA A 149 -5.50 -20.03 4.06
N LEU A 150 -6.52 -19.28 4.50
CA LEU A 150 -7.49 -19.65 5.52
C LEU A 150 -8.90 -19.51 4.98
N ALA A 151 -9.80 -20.40 5.39
CA ALA A 151 -11.23 -20.26 5.08
C ALA A 151 -11.88 -19.09 5.87
N ALA A 152 -11.46 -18.85 7.10
CA ALA A 152 -11.89 -17.74 7.93
C ALA A 152 -10.88 -17.49 9.06
N LEU A 153 -10.82 -16.26 9.55
CA LEU A 153 -10.12 -15.90 10.79
C LEU A 153 -11.19 -15.70 11.87
N ARG A 154 -11.33 -16.68 12.78
CA ARG A 154 -12.40 -16.71 13.78
C ARG A 154 -11.94 -16.31 15.19
N GLN A 155 -10.65 -16.24 15.42
CA GLN A 155 -10.02 -15.87 16.68
C GLN A 155 -8.79 -15.00 16.42
N PRO A 156 -8.31 -14.24 17.40
CA PRO A 156 -7.07 -13.47 17.25
C PRO A 156 -5.93 -14.35 16.77
N MET A 157 -5.18 -13.86 15.79
CA MET A 157 -4.06 -14.59 15.18
C MET A 157 -2.83 -13.70 15.10
N ARG A 158 -1.69 -14.26 15.51
CA ARG A 158 -0.39 -13.60 15.38
C ARG A 158 0.09 -13.71 13.95
N LEU A 159 0.36 -12.58 13.31
CA LEU A 159 0.73 -12.45 11.91
C LEU A 159 1.77 -11.34 11.73
N ALA A 160 2.16 -11.10 10.50
CA ALA A 160 2.83 -9.89 10.08
C ALA A 160 2.04 -9.23 8.95
N ALA A 161 2.07 -7.90 8.86
CA ALA A 161 1.34 -7.18 7.81
C ALA A 161 2.23 -6.19 7.06
N LYS A 162 1.88 -5.94 5.79
CA LYS A 162 2.38 -4.82 4.98
C LYS A 162 1.23 -3.88 4.69
N LEU A 163 1.41 -2.60 5.01
CA LEU A 163 0.46 -1.52 4.74
C LEU A 163 0.88 -0.65 3.56
N ARG A 164 2.04 -0.92 2.99
CA ARG A 164 2.67 -0.19 1.87
C ARG A 164 3.61 -1.09 1.11
N TYR A 165 4.04 -0.61 -0.07
CA TYR A 165 5.16 -1.21 -0.79
C TYR A 165 6.47 -0.95 -0.03
N THR A 166 6.72 -1.75 0.98
CA THR A 166 7.96 -1.75 1.77
C THR A 166 8.60 -3.14 1.72
N PRO A 167 9.92 -3.26 1.83
CA PRO A 167 10.57 -4.58 1.81
C PRO A 167 10.25 -5.42 3.04
N LYS A 168 9.89 -4.80 4.17
CA LYS A 168 9.68 -5.50 5.45
C LYS A 168 8.20 -5.55 5.83
N THR A 169 7.79 -6.69 6.39
CA THR A 169 6.52 -6.86 7.11
C THR A 169 6.69 -6.33 8.54
N ALA A 170 5.59 -5.88 9.15
CA ALA A 170 5.54 -5.47 10.55
C ALA A 170 4.72 -6.49 11.36
N PRO A 171 5.25 -7.01 12.50
CA PRO A 171 4.51 -7.93 13.36
C PRO A 171 3.25 -7.28 13.94
N CYS A 172 2.15 -8.05 13.94
CA CYS A 172 0.87 -7.60 14.48
C CYS A 172 0.04 -8.78 14.96
N THR A 173 -1.01 -8.50 15.71
CA THR A 173 -2.11 -9.43 15.98
C THR A 173 -3.33 -8.98 15.19
N ALA A 174 -3.91 -9.88 14.40
CA ALA A 174 -5.16 -9.64 13.68
C ALA A 174 -6.33 -10.14 14.53
N TYR A 175 -7.26 -9.26 14.82
CA TYR A 175 -8.50 -9.55 15.55
C TYR A 175 -9.66 -9.54 14.57
N PRO A 176 -10.49 -10.61 14.52
CA PRO A 176 -11.72 -10.58 13.73
C PRO A 176 -12.70 -9.57 14.34
N GLU A 177 -13.30 -8.75 13.47
CA GLU A 177 -14.36 -7.81 13.81
C GLU A 177 -15.52 -7.93 12.82
N GLU A 178 -16.66 -7.34 13.15
CA GLU A 178 -17.80 -7.33 12.24
C GLU A 178 -17.45 -6.55 10.96
N GLY A 179 -17.51 -7.22 9.82
CA GLY A 179 -17.19 -6.64 8.52
C GLY A 179 -15.70 -6.53 8.19
N GLY A 180 -14.79 -7.02 9.05
CA GLY A 180 -13.36 -6.88 8.77
C GLY A 180 -12.40 -7.44 9.80
N LEU A 181 -11.24 -6.80 9.88
CA LEU A 181 -10.20 -7.12 10.85
C LEU A 181 -9.68 -5.83 11.49
N ARG A 182 -9.33 -5.92 12.76
CA ARG A 182 -8.51 -4.93 13.45
C ARG A 182 -7.11 -5.48 13.63
N LEU A 183 -6.11 -4.75 13.13
CA LEU A 183 -4.69 -5.09 13.27
C LEU A 183 -4.08 -4.25 14.38
N GLU A 184 -3.49 -4.92 15.37
CA GLU A 184 -2.71 -4.29 16.44
C GLU A 184 -1.23 -4.59 16.22
N PHE A 185 -0.46 -3.57 15.87
CA PHE A 185 0.97 -3.68 15.60
C PHE A 185 1.80 -3.57 16.87
N ASP A 186 2.88 -4.35 16.96
CA ASP A 186 3.84 -4.26 18.07
C ASP A 186 4.51 -2.89 18.11
N GLU A 187 4.85 -2.35 16.92
CA GLU A 187 5.44 -1.04 16.76
C GLU A 187 4.52 -0.12 15.95
N PRO A 188 4.45 1.17 16.30
CA PRO A 188 3.61 2.11 15.56
C PRO A 188 4.00 2.16 14.07
N GLN A 189 3.01 2.07 13.20
CA GLN A 189 3.18 2.13 11.76
C GLN A 189 3.01 3.57 11.26
N ARG A 190 3.94 4.00 10.39
CA ARG A 190 3.93 5.37 9.87
C ARG A 190 2.87 5.57 8.79
N ALA A 191 1.94 6.48 9.02
CA ALA A 191 0.92 6.95 8.10
C ALA A 191 0.17 5.81 7.37
N PRO A 192 -0.47 4.86 8.09
CA PRO A 192 -1.42 3.95 7.44
C PRO A 192 -2.49 4.78 6.76
N THR A 193 -2.83 4.44 5.52
CA THR A 193 -3.68 5.30 4.70
C THR A 193 -4.95 4.54 4.30
N PRO A 194 -6.16 5.01 4.67
CA PRO A 194 -7.41 4.46 4.17
C PRO A 194 -7.42 4.40 2.64
N GLY A 195 -7.99 3.33 2.09
CA GLY A 195 -7.99 3.03 0.66
C GLY A 195 -6.76 2.27 0.16
N GLN A 196 -5.69 2.14 0.95
CA GLN A 196 -4.55 1.28 0.61
C GLN A 196 -4.77 -0.16 1.06
N ALA A 197 -4.08 -1.10 0.41
CA ALA A 197 -4.13 -2.51 0.79
C ALA A 197 -3.30 -2.79 2.05
N ALA A 198 -3.89 -3.62 2.93
CA ALA A 198 -3.17 -4.31 4.00
C ALA A 198 -3.02 -5.78 3.63
N VAL A 199 -1.80 -6.30 3.56
CA VAL A 199 -1.51 -7.70 3.20
C VAL A 199 -0.95 -8.42 4.40
N LEU A 200 -1.54 -9.57 4.74
CA LEU A 200 -1.23 -10.38 5.92
C LEU A 200 -0.36 -11.57 5.55
N TYR A 201 0.63 -11.84 6.39
CA TYR A 201 1.63 -12.91 6.20
C TYR A 201 1.79 -13.76 7.46
N ASP A 202 1.99 -15.06 7.25
CA ASP A 202 2.55 -15.99 8.25
C ASP A 202 3.88 -16.52 7.69
N GLY A 203 4.99 -16.00 8.19
CA GLY A 203 6.30 -16.23 7.59
C GLY A 203 6.31 -15.87 6.09
N PRO A 204 6.62 -16.82 5.19
CA PRO A 204 6.64 -16.61 3.74
C PRO A 204 5.27 -16.76 3.09
N VAL A 205 4.23 -17.12 3.83
CA VAL A 205 2.90 -17.44 3.29
C VAL A 205 2.01 -16.19 3.34
N VAL A 206 1.39 -15.85 2.21
CA VAL A 206 0.33 -14.82 2.17
C VAL A 206 -0.95 -15.43 2.72
N ILE A 207 -1.41 -14.90 3.85
CA ILE A 207 -2.68 -15.33 4.48
C ILE A 207 -3.88 -14.72 3.77
N GLY A 208 -3.75 -13.47 3.35
CA GLY A 208 -4.79 -12.71 2.69
C GLY A 208 -4.55 -11.22 2.88
N GLY A 209 -5.60 -10.45 2.84
CA GLY A 209 -5.55 -9.00 3.05
C GLY A 209 -6.90 -8.35 2.82
N GLY A 210 -6.90 -7.03 2.77
CA GLY A 210 -8.08 -6.22 2.50
C GLY A 210 -7.70 -4.75 2.33
N THR A 211 -8.72 -3.91 2.28
CA THR A 211 -8.57 -2.45 2.16
C THR A 211 -8.52 -1.82 3.55
N ILE A 212 -7.56 -0.94 3.81
CA ILE A 212 -7.53 -0.14 5.04
C ILE A 212 -8.76 0.77 5.05
N THR A 213 -9.62 0.63 6.04
CA THR A 213 -10.84 1.43 6.21
C THR A 213 -10.68 2.53 7.25
N GLY A 214 -9.77 2.33 8.20
CA GLY A 214 -9.56 3.27 9.29
C GLY A 214 -8.24 3.08 10.01
N VAL A 215 -7.92 4.05 10.85
CA VAL A 215 -6.70 4.09 11.66
C VAL A 215 -7.09 4.48 13.08
N GLY A 216 -6.63 3.73 14.07
CA GLY A 216 -6.79 4.08 15.47
C GLY A 216 -6.01 5.33 15.82
N ARG A 217 -6.59 6.16 16.69
CA ARG A 217 -5.88 7.32 17.25
C ARG A 217 -4.91 6.83 18.33
N VAL A 218 -3.71 7.38 18.34
CA VAL A 218 -2.80 7.29 19.48
C VAL A 218 -3.31 8.18 20.59
#